data_b84dab500ddc4b3e9922347f0e36315b
#
_entry.id   b84dab500ddc4b3e9922347f0e36315b
#
_cell.length_a   1.000
_cell.length_b   1.000
_cell.length_c   1.000
_cell.angle_alpha   90.00
_cell.angle_beta   90.00
_cell.angle_gamma   90.00
#
_symmetry.space_group_name_H-M   'P 1'
#
loop_
_entity.id
_entity.type
_entity.pdbx_description
1 polymer ?
#
loop_
_entity_poly.entity_id
_entity_poly.type
_entity_poly.pdbx_seq_one_letter_code
_entity_poly.pdbx_strand_id
1 'polypeptide(L)'
;MSPKALDDVDTTAINTLRFLAVDMVEKANSGHPGAPMGQAAMAYALWTRHLRFSPETPGWPNRDRFVLSCGHASALLYSLLHLSGFDLPIRALEDFRQLESLTPGHPEYGLTPGVETTTGPLGQGLANAVGMAMAERMLAAHFNREGFELLDYNTWVFASDGDLMEGIASEASSLAGHLGLGKLIVAWDDNRISIDGATSLTFSENVCQRYEAYGWHVQTVQDGNDLD
;
A
#
# COMPACT_ATOMS: atom_id res chain seq x y z
N MET A 1 17.67 -13.04 16.62
CA MET A 1 17.36 -12.09 17.70
C MET A 1 15.93 -12.35 18.13
N SER A 2 15.59 -12.29 19.44
CA SER A 2 14.19 -12.35 19.85
C SER A 2 13.52 -11.05 19.41
N PRO A 3 12.27 -11.09 18.90
CA PRO A 3 11.55 -9.88 18.53
C PRO A 3 11.51 -8.93 19.71
N LYS A 4 11.77 -7.66 19.46
CA LYS A 4 11.61 -6.62 20.48
C LYS A 4 10.11 -6.49 20.78
N ALA A 5 9.73 -6.50 22.04
CA ALA A 5 8.35 -6.24 22.41
C ALA A 5 7.95 -4.84 21.90
N LEU A 6 6.78 -4.77 21.24
CA LEU A 6 6.18 -3.50 20.87
C LEU A 6 6.03 -2.63 22.12
N ASP A 7 6.30 -1.33 22.01
CA ASP A 7 5.96 -0.42 23.09
C ASP A 7 4.43 -0.19 23.14
N ASP A 8 3.96 0.46 24.21
CA ASP A 8 2.54 0.72 24.39
C ASP A 8 1.97 1.63 23.28
N VAL A 9 2.81 2.50 22.69
CA VAL A 9 2.39 3.41 21.63
C VAL A 9 2.24 2.67 20.31
N ASP A 10 3.20 1.82 19.93
CA ASP A 10 3.13 1.00 18.72
C ASP A 10 1.87 0.13 18.75
N THR A 11 1.67 -0.59 19.87
CA THR A 11 0.51 -1.46 20.07
C THR A 11 -0.80 -0.69 19.96
N THR A 12 -0.88 0.48 20.61
CA THR A 12 -2.07 1.33 20.58
C THR A 12 -2.35 1.83 19.18
N ALA A 13 -1.33 2.31 18.47
CA ALA A 13 -1.48 2.83 17.10
C ALA A 13 -1.94 1.75 16.12
N ILE A 14 -1.32 0.56 16.15
CA ILE A 14 -1.69 -0.57 15.29
C ILE A 14 -3.13 -1.01 15.57
N ASN A 15 -3.51 -1.11 16.84
CA ASN A 15 -4.88 -1.48 17.21
C ASN A 15 -5.88 -0.38 16.84
N THR A 16 -5.51 0.88 16.92
CA THR A 16 -6.35 1.99 16.46
C THR A 16 -6.62 1.87 14.95
N LEU A 17 -5.59 1.59 14.13
CA LEU A 17 -5.77 1.33 12.70
C LEU A 17 -6.74 0.18 12.44
N ARG A 18 -6.57 -0.93 13.16
CA ARG A 18 -7.44 -2.11 13.04
C ARG A 18 -8.88 -1.79 13.37
N PHE A 19 -9.11 -1.16 14.52
CA PHE A 19 -10.48 -0.90 15.00
C PHE A 19 -11.17 0.19 14.20
N LEU A 20 -10.49 1.24 13.76
CA LEU A 20 -11.08 2.20 12.82
C LEU A 20 -11.56 1.53 11.53
N ALA A 21 -10.76 0.59 10.99
CA ALA A 21 -11.16 -0.13 9.80
C ALA A 21 -12.37 -1.06 10.05
N VAL A 22 -12.42 -1.74 11.20
CA VAL A 22 -13.56 -2.56 11.59
C VAL A 22 -14.81 -1.70 11.78
N ASP A 23 -14.71 -0.60 12.52
CA ASP A 23 -15.83 0.31 12.78
C ASP A 23 -16.43 0.89 11.49
N MET A 24 -15.56 1.26 10.52
CA MET A 24 -16.02 1.71 9.19
C MET A 24 -16.84 0.63 8.48
N VAL A 25 -16.32 -0.61 8.43
CA VAL A 25 -16.95 -1.72 7.74
C VAL A 25 -18.26 -2.11 8.43
N GLU A 26 -18.28 -2.20 9.75
CA GLU A 26 -19.46 -2.54 10.54
C GLU A 26 -20.54 -1.47 10.37
N LYS A 27 -20.19 -0.18 10.48
CA LYS A 27 -21.15 0.90 10.31
C LYS A 27 -21.75 0.94 8.89
N ALA A 28 -20.94 0.69 7.87
CA ALA A 28 -21.40 0.62 6.50
C ALA A 28 -22.17 -0.65 6.17
N ASN A 29 -22.10 -1.66 7.04
CA ASN A 29 -22.58 -3.03 6.80
C ASN A 29 -22.10 -3.57 5.43
N SER A 30 -20.90 -3.16 5.03
CA SER A 30 -20.27 -3.48 3.74
C SER A 30 -18.79 -3.14 3.78
N GLY A 31 -17.94 -4.02 3.25
CA GLY A 31 -16.51 -3.78 3.16
C GLY A 31 -15.69 -5.05 3.40
N HIS A 32 -14.39 -4.85 3.51
CA HIS A 32 -13.40 -5.93 3.66
C HIS A 32 -12.53 -5.66 4.89
N PRO A 33 -12.80 -6.27 6.05
CA PRO A 33 -12.03 -6.02 7.27
C PRO A 33 -10.73 -6.84 7.35
N GLY A 34 -10.63 -7.96 6.63
CA GLY A 34 -9.53 -8.93 6.79
C GLY A 34 -8.16 -8.33 6.44
N ALA A 35 -8.01 -7.82 5.22
CA ALA A 35 -6.77 -7.20 4.77
C ALA A 35 -6.36 -5.98 5.62
N PRO A 36 -7.27 -5.04 5.98
CA PRO A 36 -6.97 -3.97 6.92
C PRO A 36 -6.41 -4.43 8.26
N MET A 37 -6.98 -5.49 8.83
CA MET A 37 -6.50 -6.04 10.10
C MET A 37 -5.13 -6.72 9.97
N GLY A 38 -4.93 -7.49 8.91
CA GLY A 38 -3.68 -8.22 8.68
C GLY A 38 -2.51 -7.28 8.38
N GLN A 39 -2.74 -6.26 7.56
CA GLN A 39 -1.71 -5.34 7.08
C GLN A 39 -1.43 -4.16 8.03
N ALA A 40 -2.15 -4.00 9.13
CA ALA A 40 -2.05 -2.82 9.99
C ALA A 40 -0.64 -2.60 10.57
N ALA A 41 0.04 -3.65 11.02
CA ALA A 41 1.39 -3.54 11.58
C ALA A 41 2.43 -3.14 10.50
N MET A 42 2.37 -3.79 9.34
CA MET A 42 3.20 -3.44 8.19
C MET A 42 2.97 -2.00 7.72
N ALA A 43 1.71 -1.57 7.68
CA ALA A 43 1.33 -0.20 7.33
C ALA A 43 1.85 0.80 8.36
N TYR A 44 1.71 0.50 9.65
CA TYR A 44 2.25 1.33 10.72
C TYR A 44 3.77 1.50 10.59
N ALA A 45 4.51 0.40 10.38
CA ALA A 45 5.96 0.43 10.19
C ALA A 45 6.36 1.31 9.00
N LEU A 46 5.68 1.15 7.87
CA LEU A 46 5.92 1.95 6.68
C LEU A 46 5.69 3.44 6.96
N TRP A 47 4.54 3.81 7.50
CA TRP A 47 4.16 5.21 7.73
C TRP A 47 5.04 5.93 8.74
N THR A 48 5.48 5.23 9.79
CA THR A 48 6.23 5.85 10.90
C THR A 48 7.74 5.82 10.71
N ARG A 49 8.26 4.90 9.87
CA ARG A 49 9.71 4.67 9.79
C ARG A 49 10.31 4.95 8.41
N HIS A 50 9.52 4.87 7.33
CA HIS A 50 10.07 4.86 5.98
C HIS A 50 9.43 5.85 5.02
N LEU A 51 8.11 6.03 5.07
CA LEU A 51 7.37 6.84 4.11
C LEU A 51 7.62 8.34 4.31
N ARG A 52 8.06 9.03 3.26
CA ARG A 52 8.22 10.48 3.25
C ARG A 52 6.97 11.14 2.67
N PHE A 53 6.21 11.80 3.49
CA PHE A 53 4.99 12.50 3.09
C PHE A 53 4.80 13.80 3.86
N SER A 54 3.88 14.66 3.41
CA SER A 54 3.46 15.86 4.12
C SER A 54 1.93 15.99 4.02
N PRO A 55 1.20 15.81 5.12
CA PRO A 55 -0.25 15.94 5.11
C PRO A 55 -0.70 17.38 4.81
N GLU A 56 0.09 18.40 5.19
CA GLU A 56 -0.18 19.80 4.91
C GLU A 56 0.03 20.16 3.43
N THR A 57 0.89 19.44 2.74
CA THR A 57 1.19 19.61 1.31
C THR A 57 1.15 18.29 0.56
N PRO A 58 -0.03 17.66 0.46
CA PRO A 58 -0.17 16.32 -0.14
C PRO A 58 0.25 16.26 -1.61
N GLY A 59 0.36 17.42 -2.28
CA GLY A 59 0.86 17.55 -3.64
C GLY A 59 2.37 17.74 -3.76
N TRP A 60 3.15 17.69 -2.67
CA TRP A 60 4.61 17.87 -2.72
C TRP A 60 5.27 16.94 -3.75
N PRO A 61 5.99 17.48 -4.77
CA PRO A 61 6.49 16.66 -5.88
C PRO A 61 7.46 15.54 -5.47
N ASN A 62 8.29 15.76 -4.44
CA ASN A 62 9.30 14.79 -3.98
C ASN A 62 8.83 13.94 -2.80
N ARG A 63 7.51 13.87 -2.54
CA ARG A 63 6.96 12.91 -1.59
C ARG A 63 7.07 11.50 -2.12
N ASP A 64 7.20 10.51 -1.25
CA ASP A 64 7.02 9.12 -1.64
C ASP A 64 5.58 8.87 -2.12
N ARG A 65 5.40 7.86 -2.96
CA ARG A 65 4.10 7.42 -3.44
C ARG A 65 3.70 6.16 -2.69
N PHE A 66 2.49 6.15 -2.14
CA PHE A 66 1.92 4.93 -1.59
C PHE A 66 0.74 4.47 -2.44
N VAL A 67 0.79 3.23 -2.89
CA VAL A 67 -0.26 2.60 -3.70
C VAL A 67 -0.81 1.39 -2.97
N LEU A 68 -2.07 1.46 -2.59
CA LEU A 68 -2.82 0.31 -2.10
C LEU A 68 -3.38 -0.44 -3.32
N SER A 69 -2.61 -1.41 -3.86
CA SER A 69 -3.04 -2.19 -5.03
C SER A 69 -4.25 -3.06 -4.71
N CYS A 70 -4.27 -3.66 -3.51
CA CYS A 70 -5.45 -4.30 -2.96
C CYS A 70 -6.49 -3.26 -2.48
N GLY A 71 -7.07 -2.52 -3.43
CA GLY A 71 -7.94 -1.38 -3.15
C GLY A 71 -9.17 -1.68 -2.28
N HIS A 72 -9.57 -2.94 -2.18
CA HIS A 72 -10.60 -3.40 -1.25
C HIS A 72 -10.21 -3.21 0.23
N ALA A 73 -8.91 -3.08 0.55
CA ALA A 73 -8.41 -2.73 1.89
C ALA A 73 -8.49 -1.21 2.19
N SER A 74 -9.28 -0.46 1.46
CA SER A 74 -9.41 1.01 1.54
C SER A 74 -9.61 1.56 2.95
N ALA A 75 -10.32 0.83 3.82
CA ALA A 75 -10.53 1.22 5.21
C ALA A 75 -9.20 1.39 5.98
N LEU A 76 -8.17 0.57 5.69
CA LEU A 76 -6.83 0.77 6.24
C LEU A 76 -6.21 2.08 5.76
N LEU A 77 -6.27 2.34 4.45
CA LEU A 77 -5.69 3.57 3.88
C LEU A 77 -6.35 4.82 4.46
N TYR A 78 -7.68 4.83 4.58
CA TYR A 78 -8.38 5.98 5.16
C TYR A 78 -8.05 6.18 6.65
N SER A 79 -7.89 5.09 7.41
CA SER A 79 -7.42 5.16 8.80
C SER A 79 -6.02 5.76 8.90
N LEU A 80 -5.10 5.35 8.02
CA LEU A 80 -3.74 5.90 7.95
C LEU A 80 -3.75 7.39 7.59
N LEU A 81 -4.48 7.79 6.57
CA LEU A 81 -4.57 9.19 6.14
C LEU A 81 -5.14 10.07 7.26
N HIS A 82 -6.23 9.62 7.92
CA HIS A 82 -6.81 10.33 9.06
C HIS A 82 -5.80 10.50 10.19
N LEU A 83 -5.19 9.41 10.66
CA LEU A 83 -4.25 9.46 11.80
C LEU A 83 -2.94 10.18 11.47
N SER A 84 -2.57 10.25 10.20
CA SER A 84 -1.38 10.97 9.74
C SER A 84 -1.60 12.46 9.53
N GLY A 85 -2.82 12.97 9.76
CA GLY A 85 -3.14 14.40 9.73
C GLY A 85 -3.49 14.95 8.35
N PHE A 86 -3.81 14.11 7.37
CA PHE A 86 -4.42 14.59 6.13
C PHE A 86 -5.80 15.19 6.40
N ASP A 87 -6.28 16.04 5.51
CA ASP A 87 -7.63 16.66 5.61
C ASP A 87 -8.72 15.60 5.36
N LEU A 88 -8.79 14.64 6.25
CA LEU A 88 -9.75 13.55 6.27
C LEU A 88 -10.28 13.38 7.70
N PRO A 89 -11.33 14.12 8.09
CA PRO A 89 -11.84 14.11 9.46
C PRO A 89 -12.50 12.76 9.80
N ILE A 90 -12.59 12.47 11.11
CA ILE A 90 -13.21 11.23 11.61
C ILE A 90 -14.61 10.99 11.03
N ARG A 91 -15.39 12.06 10.82
CA ARG A 91 -16.72 11.98 10.22
C ARG A 91 -16.68 11.38 8.79
N ALA A 92 -15.62 11.66 8.02
CA ALA A 92 -15.47 11.05 6.71
C ALA A 92 -15.28 9.52 6.80
N LEU A 93 -14.59 9.05 7.84
CA LEU A 93 -14.47 7.61 8.12
C LEU A 93 -15.83 7.00 8.51
N GLU A 94 -16.61 7.73 9.29
CA GLU A 94 -17.97 7.31 9.66
C GLU A 94 -18.92 7.17 8.46
N ASP A 95 -18.67 7.95 7.39
CA ASP A 95 -19.43 7.94 6.15
C ASP A 95 -18.82 6.99 5.09
N PHE A 96 -18.02 6.01 5.51
CA PHE A 96 -17.39 5.01 4.63
C PHE A 96 -18.42 4.33 3.73
N ARG A 97 -18.14 4.28 2.43
CA ARG A 97 -19.01 3.70 1.38
C ARG A 97 -20.37 4.36 1.21
N GLN A 98 -20.59 5.53 1.79
CA GLN A 98 -21.82 6.28 1.54
C GLN A 98 -21.69 7.10 0.26
N LEU A 99 -22.84 7.41 -0.35
CA LEU A 99 -22.89 8.26 -1.55
C LEU A 99 -22.24 9.63 -1.26
N GLU A 100 -21.42 10.12 -2.17
CA GLU A 100 -20.70 11.40 -2.07
C GLU A 100 -19.71 11.50 -0.88
N SER A 101 -19.39 10.38 -0.25
CA SER A 101 -18.39 10.34 0.81
C SER A 101 -16.97 10.52 0.28
N LEU A 102 -16.09 11.11 1.11
CA LEU A 102 -14.64 11.16 0.86
C LEU A 102 -13.94 9.79 1.02
N THR A 103 -14.67 8.79 1.49
CA THR A 103 -14.15 7.43 1.76
C THR A 103 -14.95 6.37 0.98
N PRO A 104 -14.86 6.38 -0.37
CA PRO A 104 -15.54 5.38 -1.19
C PRO A 104 -15.01 3.96 -0.91
N GLY A 105 -15.71 2.94 -1.39
CA GLY A 105 -15.37 1.55 -1.13
C GLY A 105 -13.99 1.11 -1.63
N HIS A 106 -13.45 1.82 -2.61
CA HIS A 106 -12.10 1.68 -3.13
C HIS A 106 -11.48 3.08 -3.27
N PRO A 107 -10.15 3.23 -3.14
CA PRO A 107 -9.52 4.55 -3.24
C PRO A 107 -9.74 5.19 -4.60
N GLU A 108 -10.08 6.48 -4.60
CA GLU A 108 -10.28 7.28 -5.81
C GLU A 108 -9.34 8.49 -5.82
N TYR A 109 -8.50 8.58 -6.85
CA TYR A 109 -7.60 9.71 -7.03
C TYR A 109 -8.37 11.00 -7.28
N GLY A 110 -7.98 12.05 -6.57
CA GLY A 110 -8.61 13.37 -6.68
C GLY A 110 -9.86 13.56 -5.81
N LEU A 111 -10.37 12.49 -5.18
CA LEU A 111 -11.47 12.56 -4.22
C LEU A 111 -10.96 12.62 -2.78
N THR A 112 -10.19 11.63 -2.36
CA THR A 112 -9.63 11.56 -1.00
C THR A 112 -8.25 12.20 -0.95
N PRO A 113 -8.00 13.19 -0.08
CA PRO A 113 -6.66 13.75 0.10
C PRO A 113 -5.62 12.68 0.46
N GLY A 114 -4.49 12.65 -0.26
CA GLY A 114 -3.42 11.67 -0.03
C GLY A 114 -3.53 10.36 -0.80
N VAL A 115 -4.62 10.12 -1.52
CA VAL A 115 -4.73 8.98 -2.44
C VAL A 115 -3.97 9.26 -3.73
N GLU A 116 -2.99 8.41 -4.05
CA GLU A 116 -2.08 8.59 -5.19
C GLU A 116 -2.64 8.05 -6.52
N THR A 117 -3.51 7.06 -6.47
CA THR A 117 -4.14 6.47 -7.65
C THR A 117 -5.43 5.76 -7.30
N THR A 118 -6.35 5.72 -8.26
CA THR A 118 -7.58 4.93 -8.16
C THR A 118 -7.24 3.45 -8.28
N THR A 119 -7.70 2.64 -7.32
CA THR A 119 -7.54 1.19 -7.31
C THR A 119 -8.88 0.50 -7.05
N GLY A 120 -8.92 -0.82 -7.12
CA GLY A 120 -10.13 -1.63 -6.97
C GLY A 120 -10.04 -2.86 -7.87
N PRO A 121 -9.92 -2.70 -9.21
CA PRO A 121 -9.53 -3.83 -10.06
C PRO A 121 -8.13 -4.31 -9.69
N LEU A 122 -8.01 -5.58 -9.28
CA LEU A 122 -6.77 -6.17 -8.80
C LEU A 122 -5.65 -6.11 -9.85
N GLY A 123 -4.41 -5.96 -9.41
CA GLY A 123 -3.22 -5.84 -10.26
C GLY A 123 -3.00 -4.45 -10.87
N GLN A 124 -4.05 -3.61 -11.00
CA GLN A 124 -3.93 -2.29 -11.62
C GLN A 124 -3.09 -1.33 -10.79
N GLY A 125 -3.22 -1.37 -9.47
CA GLY A 125 -2.43 -0.52 -8.57
C GLY A 125 -0.94 -0.78 -8.71
N LEU A 126 -0.51 -2.04 -8.75
CA LEU A 126 0.88 -2.43 -8.98
C LEU A 126 1.38 -1.92 -10.35
N ALA A 127 0.58 -2.06 -11.40
CA ALA A 127 0.95 -1.56 -12.73
C ALA A 127 1.09 -0.02 -12.75
N ASN A 128 0.18 0.71 -12.07
CA ASN A 128 0.29 2.16 -11.91
C ASN A 128 1.56 2.56 -11.14
N ALA A 129 1.92 1.80 -10.11
CA ALA A 129 3.13 2.03 -9.33
C ALA A 129 4.40 1.85 -10.17
N VAL A 130 4.42 0.88 -11.07
CA VAL A 130 5.51 0.74 -12.05
C VAL A 130 5.64 2.00 -12.91
N GLY A 131 4.51 2.55 -13.39
CA GLY A 131 4.48 3.83 -14.11
C GLY A 131 5.00 5.00 -13.26
N MET A 132 4.65 5.06 -11.98
CA MET A 132 5.14 6.10 -11.05
C MET A 132 6.65 6.00 -10.83
N ALA A 133 7.20 4.79 -10.66
CA ALA A 133 8.64 4.57 -10.52
C ALA A 133 9.40 4.89 -11.82
N MET A 134 8.82 4.61 -12.99
CA MET A 134 9.36 5.05 -14.27
C MET A 134 9.39 6.58 -14.36
N ALA A 135 8.31 7.23 -13.95
CA ALA A 135 8.20 8.69 -13.95
C ALA A 135 9.25 9.34 -13.02
N GLU A 136 9.45 8.80 -11.81
CA GLU A 136 10.52 9.26 -10.91
C GLU A 136 11.88 9.22 -11.60
N ARG A 137 12.24 8.09 -12.16
CA ARG A 137 13.54 7.90 -12.83
C ARG A 137 13.74 8.87 -14.02
N MET A 138 12.69 9.07 -14.82
CA MET A 138 12.73 10.00 -15.95
C MET A 138 12.86 11.46 -15.48
N LEU A 139 12.07 11.85 -14.48
CA LEU A 139 12.11 13.20 -13.93
C LEU A 139 13.43 13.49 -13.21
N ALA A 140 13.94 12.52 -12.43
CA ALA A 140 15.24 12.64 -11.78
C ALA A 140 16.36 12.82 -12.80
N ALA A 141 16.38 12.04 -13.88
CA ALA A 141 17.37 12.17 -14.95
C ALA A 141 17.28 13.53 -15.67
N HIS A 142 16.08 14.12 -15.76
CA HIS A 142 15.87 15.39 -16.42
C HIS A 142 16.22 16.59 -15.54
N PHE A 143 15.84 16.56 -14.25
CA PHE A 143 15.89 17.72 -13.36
C PHE A 143 17.05 17.71 -12.36
N ASN A 144 17.50 16.54 -11.89
CA ASN A 144 18.55 16.46 -10.89
C ASN A 144 19.90 16.91 -11.48
N ARG A 145 20.74 17.51 -10.64
CA ARG A 145 22.11 17.92 -10.97
C ARG A 145 23.04 17.46 -9.86
N GLU A 146 24.31 17.35 -10.14
CA GLU A 146 25.31 16.99 -9.14
C GLU A 146 25.23 17.93 -7.92
N GLY A 147 25.07 17.33 -6.75
CA GLY A 147 24.88 18.06 -5.49
C GLY A 147 23.50 18.73 -5.33
N PHE A 148 22.55 18.50 -6.25
CA PHE A 148 21.20 19.05 -6.20
C PHE A 148 20.15 18.06 -6.69
N GLU A 149 19.66 17.24 -5.78
CA GLU A 149 18.65 16.23 -6.05
C GLU A 149 17.26 16.76 -5.74
N LEU A 150 16.53 17.16 -6.79
CA LEU A 150 15.19 17.70 -6.69
C LEU A 150 14.13 16.61 -6.50
N LEU A 151 14.37 15.46 -7.15
CA LEU A 151 13.45 14.32 -7.16
C LEU A 151 14.21 13.05 -6.79
N ASP A 152 13.76 12.43 -5.70
CA ASP A 152 14.36 11.24 -5.11
C ASP A 152 13.32 10.52 -4.24
N TYR A 153 12.15 10.19 -4.83
CA TYR A 153 11.07 9.52 -4.09
C TYR A 153 11.00 8.04 -4.38
N ASN A 154 10.53 7.29 -3.40
CA ASN A 154 10.19 5.89 -3.53
C ASN A 154 8.71 5.72 -3.89
N THR A 155 8.40 4.58 -4.52
CA THR A 155 7.04 4.12 -4.74
C THR A 155 6.81 2.85 -3.95
N TRP A 156 5.91 2.90 -2.98
CA TRP A 156 5.57 1.81 -2.08
C TRP A 156 4.22 1.22 -2.48
N VAL A 157 4.14 -0.10 -2.52
CA VAL A 157 2.92 -0.81 -2.93
C VAL A 157 2.56 -1.85 -1.89
N PHE A 158 1.29 -1.89 -1.49
CA PHE A 158 0.74 -3.06 -0.82
C PHE A 158 -0.08 -3.87 -1.80
N ALA A 159 0.27 -5.13 -1.95
CA ALA A 159 -0.38 -6.08 -2.83
C ALA A 159 -0.90 -7.30 -2.05
N SER A 160 -1.97 -7.90 -2.56
CA SER A 160 -2.53 -9.15 -2.05
C SER A 160 -2.27 -10.31 -3.01
N ASP A 161 -2.59 -11.52 -2.59
CA ASP A 161 -2.55 -12.70 -3.47
C ASP A 161 -3.31 -12.47 -4.77
N GLY A 162 -4.52 -11.88 -4.67
CA GLY A 162 -5.35 -11.60 -5.83
C GLY A 162 -4.70 -10.63 -6.83
N ASP A 163 -3.94 -9.62 -6.34
CA ASP A 163 -3.17 -8.73 -7.23
C ASP A 163 -2.15 -9.51 -8.05
N LEU A 164 -1.41 -10.42 -7.38
CA LEU A 164 -0.33 -11.17 -8.01
C LEU A 164 -0.80 -12.30 -8.91
N MET A 165 -2.09 -12.68 -8.84
CA MET A 165 -2.74 -13.61 -9.77
C MET A 165 -3.06 -12.96 -11.11
N GLU A 166 -3.21 -11.62 -11.15
CA GLU A 166 -3.59 -10.90 -12.37
C GLU A 166 -2.45 -10.86 -13.40
N GLY A 167 -2.79 -11.04 -14.67
CA GLY A 167 -1.82 -11.00 -15.77
C GLY A 167 -1.06 -9.67 -15.85
N ILE A 168 -1.76 -8.54 -15.63
CA ILE A 168 -1.15 -7.21 -15.65
C ILE A 168 -0.07 -7.05 -14.57
N ALA A 169 -0.24 -7.67 -13.40
CA ALA A 169 0.79 -7.65 -12.36
C ALA A 169 2.08 -8.33 -12.81
N SER A 170 1.96 -9.47 -13.50
CA SER A 170 3.12 -10.20 -14.05
C SER A 170 3.83 -9.41 -15.14
N GLU A 171 3.08 -8.83 -16.08
CA GLU A 171 3.63 -8.03 -17.18
C GLU A 171 4.34 -6.77 -16.66
N ALA A 172 3.70 -6.03 -15.76
CA ALA A 172 4.25 -4.81 -15.16
C ALA A 172 5.49 -5.10 -14.31
N SER A 173 5.47 -6.18 -13.51
CA SER A 173 6.60 -6.57 -12.66
C SER A 173 7.80 -7.03 -13.49
N SER A 174 7.58 -7.76 -14.59
CA SER A 174 8.63 -8.12 -15.54
C SER A 174 9.27 -6.89 -16.18
N LEU A 175 8.46 -5.90 -16.57
CA LEU A 175 8.97 -4.63 -17.10
C LEU A 175 9.77 -3.86 -16.04
N ALA A 176 9.30 -3.80 -14.80
CA ALA A 176 9.99 -3.12 -13.71
C ALA A 176 11.36 -3.74 -13.43
N GLY A 177 11.46 -5.07 -13.41
CA GLY A 177 12.72 -5.79 -13.28
C GLY A 177 13.67 -5.52 -14.45
N HIS A 178 13.17 -5.59 -15.69
CA HIS A 178 13.95 -5.26 -16.90
C HIS A 178 14.53 -3.84 -16.85
N LEU A 179 13.73 -2.90 -16.39
CA LEU A 179 14.18 -1.50 -16.26
C LEU A 179 15.03 -1.25 -15.01
N GLY A 180 15.14 -2.18 -14.07
CA GLY A 180 15.89 -2.00 -12.83
C GLY A 180 15.33 -0.87 -11.96
N LEU A 181 14.02 -0.83 -11.73
CA LEU A 181 13.34 0.23 -10.96
C LEU A 181 13.54 0.03 -9.44
N GLY A 182 14.75 0.28 -8.94
CA GLY A 182 15.14 -0.01 -7.57
C GLY A 182 14.44 0.82 -6.48
N LYS A 183 13.68 1.86 -6.85
CA LYS A 183 12.86 2.66 -5.93
C LYS A 183 11.39 2.23 -5.90
N LEU A 184 11.04 1.13 -6.56
CA LEU A 184 9.75 0.49 -6.45
C LEU A 184 9.84 -0.64 -5.42
N ILE A 185 9.11 -0.50 -4.32
CA ILE A 185 9.09 -1.47 -3.22
C ILE A 185 7.66 -2.03 -3.10
N VAL A 186 7.55 -3.35 -3.21
CA VAL A 186 6.26 -4.05 -3.11
C VAL A 186 6.26 -4.93 -1.88
N ALA A 187 5.35 -4.67 -0.98
CA ALA A 187 5.04 -5.55 0.14
C ALA A 187 3.82 -6.41 -0.24
N TRP A 188 4.02 -7.70 -0.31
CA TRP A 188 2.98 -8.68 -0.59
C TRP A 188 2.54 -9.37 0.69
N ASP A 189 1.24 -9.31 0.96
CA ASP A 189 0.60 -10.01 2.07
C ASP A 189 0.30 -11.47 1.68
N ASP A 190 1.26 -12.37 1.94
CA ASP A 190 1.15 -13.82 1.73
C ASP A 190 0.36 -14.45 2.87
N ASN A 191 -0.92 -14.19 2.94
CA ASN A 191 -1.81 -14.75 3.96
C ASN A 191 -2.50 -16.06 3.56
N ARG A 192 -2.25 -16.53 2.33
CA ARG A 192 -2.75 -17.77 1.75
C ARG A 192 -4.27 -17.92 1.70
N ILE A 193 -4.97 -16.79 1.73
CA ILE A 193 -6.42 -16.76 1.62
C ILE A 193 -6.86 -15.75 0.56
N SER A 194 -7.89 -16.08 -0.22
CA SER A 194 -8.51 -15.17 -1.18
C SER A 194 -10.01 -15.30 -1.06
N ILE A 195 -10.69 -14.16 -0.76
CA ILE A 195 -12.13 -14.12 -0.45
C ILE A 195 -12.41 -15.00 0.76
N ASP A 196 -12.94 -16.21 0.60
CA ASP A 196 -13.28 -17.17 1.65
C ASP A 196 -12.65 -18.56 1.41
N GLY A 197 -11.66 -18.63 0.54
CA GLY A 197 -10.98 -19.88 0.17
C GLY A 197 -9.46 -19.79 0.23
N ALA A 198 -8.80 -20.96 0.39
CA ALA A 198 -7.36 -21.01 0.34
C ALA A 198 -6.84 -20.71 -1.07
N THR A 199 -5.74 -19.96 -1.17
CA THR A 199 -5.10 -19.65 -2.46
C THR A 199 -4.69 -20.89 -3.23
N SER A 200 -4.37 -22.01 -2.53
CA SER A 200 -3.99 -23.28 -3.14
C SER A 200 -5.04 -23.89 -4.10
N LEU A 201 -6.27 -23.38 -4.09
CA LEU A 201 -7.30 -23.80 -5.04
C LEU A 201 -7.03 -23.30 -6.47
N THR A 202 -6.37 -22.16 -6.62
CA THR A 202 -6.17 -21.48 -7.92
C THR A 202 -4.76 -20.92 -8.10
N PHE A 203 -3.94 -20.86 -7.06
CA PHE A 203 -2.66 -20.19 -7.06
C PHE A 203 -1.62 -20.99 -6.25
N SER A 204 -0.85 -21.80 -6.95
CA SER A 204 0.11 -22.75 -6.36
C SER A 204 1.56 -22.49 -6.76
N GLU A 205 1.82 -21.39 -7.46
CA GLU A 205 3.17 -21.01 -7.88
C GLU A 205 4.03 -20.51 -6.71
N ASN A 206 5.34 -20.46 -6.92
CA ASN A 206 6.28 -19.80 -6.03
C ASN A 206 6.48 -18.36 -6.50
N VAL A 207 5.76 -17.41 -5.89
CA VAL A 207 5.81 -16.00 -6.24
C VAL A 207 7.21 -15.40 -6.03
N CYS A 208 7.89 -15.77 -4.95
CA CYS A 208 9.25 -15.30 -4.70
C CYS A 208 10.20 -15.67 -5.84
N GLN A 209 10.18 -16.93 -6.29
CA GLN A 209 11.00 -17.37 -7.43
C GLN A 209 10.60 -16.68 -8.74
N ARG A 210 9.32 -16.39 -8.95
CA ARG A 210 8.87 -15.63 -10.12
C ARG A 210 9.46 -14.21 -10.12
N TYR A 211 9.43 -13.52 -8.99
CA TYR A 211 9.99 -12.18 -8.87
C TYR A 211 11.52 -12.17 -8.95
N GLU A 212 12.19 -13.17 -8.38
CA GLU A 212 13.64 -13.38 -8.59
C GLU A 212 13.97 -13.56 -10.07
N ALA A 213 13.17 -14.34 -10.81
CA ALA A 213 13.35 -14.52 -12.24
C ALA A 213 13.12 -13.24 -13.06
N TYR A 214 12.29 -12.30 -12.57
CA TYR A 214 12.17 -10.96 -13.15
C TYR A 214 13.35 -10.04 -12.81
N GLY A 215 14.26 -10.45 -11.93
CA GLY A 215 15.41 -9.67 -11.50
C GLY A 215 15.15 -8.76 -10.30
N TRP A 216 14.09 -9.01 -9.55
CA TRP A 216 13.80 -8.29 -8.31
C TRP A 216 14.65 -8.80 -7.15
N HIS A 217 14.98 -7.92 -6.22
CA HIS A 217 15.49 -8.31 -4.90
C HIS A 217 14.31 -8.75 -4.01
N VAL A 218 14.31 -10.01 -3.60
CA VAL A 218 13.20 -10.59 -2.83
C VAL A 218 13.65 -10.85 -1.40
N GLN A 219 12.81 -10.46 -0.44
CA GLN A 219 12.99 -10.73 0.99
C GLN A 219 11.70 -11.34 1.55
N THR A 220 11.83 -12.13 2.60
CA THR A 220 10.68 -12.73 3.30
C THR A 220 10.72 -12.37 4.77
N VAL A 221 9.64 -11.78 5.27
CA VAL A 221 9.38 -11.52 6.68
C VAL A 221 8.43 -12.60 7.17
N GLN A 222 8.81 -13.36 8.21
CA GLN A 222 8.04 -14.50 8.69
C GLN A 222 6.85 -14.08 9.56
N ASP A 223 6.97 -12.99 10.30
CA ASP A 223 5.92 -12.41 11.13
C ASP A 223 5.68 -10.96 10.72
N GLY A 224 4.59 -10.73 9.99
CA GLY A 224 4.21 -9.38 9.55
C GLY A 224 3.78 -8.44 10.68
N ASN A 225 3.75 -8.90 11.93
CA ASN A 225 3.52 -8.06 13.12
C ASN A 225 4.83 -7.70 13.85
N ASP A 226 5.95 -8.26 13.46
CA ASP A 226 7.27 -7.85 13.94
C ASP A 226 7.68 -6.57 13.21
N LEU A 227 7.90 -5.49 13.96
CA LEU A 227 8.23 -4.17 13.40
C LEU A 227 9.73 -3.97 13.15
N ASP A 228 10.59 -4.86 13.59
CA ASP A 228 12.04 -4.87 13.39
C ASP A 228 12.40 -5.80 12.23
#